data_a2724776ab0b0153972e873fb678d7c8
#
_entry.id   a2724776ab0b0153972e873fb678d7c8
#
_cell.length_a   1.000
_cell.length_b   1.000
_cell.length_c   1.000
_cell.angle_alpha   90.00
_cell.angle_beta   90.00
_cell.angle_gamma   90.00
#
_symmetry.space_group_name_H-M   'P 1'
#
loop_
_entity.id
_entity.type
_entity.pdbx_description
1 polymer ?
#
loop_
_entity_poly.entity_id
_entity_poly.type
_entity_poly.pdbx_seq_one_letter_code
_entity_poly.pdbx_strand_id
1 'polypeptide(L)'
;RTDTGGARRTDTGGARRTDTGGARRPLQVRRSRLTDRQDSGTGPRQRSRSRAQVSVSRDLPTATAVGALLGAAYIVATLIGPVAVIVLLVAVIGLAAVEFFTQTAATGYQPAILVGVAGCVSAPLVAYWIGDAALPLVFVFAFIAGAVSFIGTSSVESGPVPNLGLTMLGIMWIGLFGSYGALIIRLSNAGPGFSNVGTDTLFIVVIGVIANDIAAFFVGSATGRTPLRVWISPSKTMEGFVGGAIGTFAAVIVVGLQSGTWTKISQWLIIALVISVVGPIGDLTESMFKRNMDVKDFGTVLRGHGGALDRFDSMLFALPVVYYVTLV
;
A
#
# COMPACT_ATOMS: atom_id res chain seq x y z
N ARG A 1 -72.71 1.84 22.93
CA ARG A 1 -73.14 1.33 24.26
C ARG A 1 -71.86 0.98 25.02
N THR A 2 -71.37 1.91 25.86
CA THR A 2 -71.64 1.93 27.31
C THR A 2 -70.88 0.81 28.01
N ASP A 3 -70.06 0.96 29.00
CA ASP A 3 -70.04 2.04 30.02
C ASP A 3 -68.85 1.73 30.97
N THR A 4 -68.21 2.75 31.38
CA THR A 4 -67.92 3.15 32.74
C THR A 4 -67.31 2.22 33.77
N GLY A 5 -66.27 2.75 34.37
CA GLY A 5 -66.12 2.92 35.78
C GLY A 5 -65.13 1.99 36.43
N GLY A 6 -64.26 2.35 37.28
CA GLY A 6 -64.17 3.43 38.20
C GLY A 6 -62.95 3.26 39.07
N ALA A 7 -62.46 4.34 39.54
CA ALA A 7 -61.34 4.52 40.44
C ALA A 7 -61.50 3.84 41.81
N ARG A 8 -60.39 3.51 42.47
CA ARG A 8 -60.12 3.94 43.87
C ARG A 8 -58.69 3.59 44.34
N ARG A 9 -58.12 4.63 44.83
CA ARG A 9 -57.05 4.85 45.78
C ARG A 9 -57.01 3.84 46.97
N THR A 10 -55.82 3.59 47.46
CA THR A 10 -55.25 3.84 48.80
C THR A 10 -53.87 3.20 48.81
N ASP A 11 -52.82 3.90 48.98
CA ASP A 11 -52.20 4.62 50.08
C ASP A 11 -51.54 3.70 51.14
N THR A 12 -50.36 4.17 51.57
CA THR A 12 -49.53 3.82 52.72
C THR A 12 -48.50 2.70 52.52
N GLY A 13 -47.22 3.05 52.42
CA GLY A 13 -46.37 3.24 53.60
C GLY A 13 -45.21 2.29 53.58
N GLY A 14 -44.03 2.78 53.71
CA GLY A 14 -42.94 1.95 54.23
C GLY A 14 -41.57 2.22 53.58
N ALA A 15 -40.93 3.23 54.11
CA ALA A 15 -39.51 3.51 53.91
C ALA A 15 -38.64 2.34 54.40
N ARG A 16 -37.69 1.91 53.60
CA ARG A 16 -36.42 1.39 54.10
C ARG A 16 -35.29 1.74 53.11
N ARG A 17 -34.52 2.71 53.52
CA ARG A 17 -33.16 2.96 53.02
C ARG A 17 -32.31 1.74 53.36
N THR A 18 -31.64 1.20 52.40
CA THR A 18 -30.38 0.50 52.63
C THR A 18 -29.35 1.08 51.67
N ASP A 19 -28.57 1.92 52.25
CA ASP A 19 -27.32 2.49 51.78
C ASP A 19 -26.30 1.34 51.64
N THR A 20 -25.80 1.07 50.46
CA THR A 20 -24.55 0.31 50.29
C THR A 20 -23.69 1.07 49.31
N GLY A 21 -22.94 2.00 49.88
CA GLY A 21 -21.82 2.65 49.21
C GLY A 21 -20.74 1.66 48.83
N GLY A 22 -20.61 1.40 47.54
CA GLY A 22 -19.48 0.74 46.95
C GLY A 22 -18.40 1.77 46.63
N ALA A 23 -17.55 2.04 47.59
CA ALA A 23 -16.39 2.92 47.44
C ALA A 23 -15.44 2.40 46.35
N ARG A 24 -15.25 3.17 45.28
CA ARG A 24 -14.16 2.99 44.32
C ARG A 24 -12.84 3.23 45.06
N ARG A 25 -12.00 2.19 45.19
CA ARG A 25 -10.63 2.30 45.68
C ARG A 25 -9.76 3.00 44.65
N PRO A 26 -9.04 4.08 45.02
CA PRO A 26 -8.02 4.66 44.18
C PRO A 26 -6.79 3.73 44.14
N LEU A 27 -6.24 3.54 42.97
CA LEU A 27 -4.97 2.87 42.75
C LEU A 27 -3.85 3.58 43.50
N GLN A 28 -3.34 2.95 44.56
CA GLN A 28 -2.17 3.41 45.28
C GLN A 28 -0.93 3.21 44.42
N VAL A 29 -0.37 4.30 43.94
CA VAL A 29 1.00 4.38 43.42
C VAL A 29 1.96 4.12 44.60
N ARG A 30 2.60 2.97 44.57
CA ARG A 30 3.63 2.54 45.53
C ARG A 30 4.90 3.36 45.31
N ARG A 31 5.08 4.45 46.04
CA ARG A 31 6.36 5.15 46.17
C ARG A 31 7.30 4.28 46.99
N SER A 32 8.25 3.63 46.36
CA SER A 32 9.40 3.06 47.03
C SER A 32 10.39 4.15 47.41
N ARG A 33 10.71 4.20 48.66
CA ARG A 33 11.71 5.10 49.28
C ARG A 33 13.08 4.80 48.73
N LEU A 34 13.73 5.81 48.18
CA LEU A 34 15.18 5.82 47.94
C LEU A 34 15.84 6.13 49.28
N THR A 35 16.56 5.18 49.84
CA THR A 35 17.55 5.41 50.91
C THR A 35 18.89 5.73 50.25
N ASP A 36 19.41 6.85 50.65
CA ASP A 36 20.78 7.32 50.43
C ASP A 36 21.81 6.22 50.65
N ARG A 37 22.69 6.02 49.70
CA ARG A 37 24.06 5.58 49.94
C ARG A 37 24.97 6.41 49.05
N GLN A 38 25.61 7.40 49.70
CA GLN A 38 26.81 8.03 49.18
C GLN A 38 27.91 6.95 49.10
N ASP A 39 28.46 6.79 47.95
CA ASP A 39 29.82 6.29 47.78
C ASP A 39 30.54 7.08 46.70
N SER A 40 31.57 7.75 47.18
CA SER A 40 32.54 8.53 46.45
C SER A 40 33.44 7.65 45.59
N GLY A 41 33.52 7.90 44.29
CA GLY A 41 34.41 7.22 43.36
C GLY A 41 34.59 8.02 42.07
N THR A 42 35.62 8.85 42.10
CA THR A 42 36.15 9.63 40.97
C THR A 42 36.48 8.76 39.76
N GLY A 43 35.96 9.12 38.60
CA GLY A 43 36.43 8.65 37.29
C GLY A 43 35.49 9.07 36.19
N PRO A 44 35.90 9.80 35.13
CA PRO A 44 35.05 10.14 34.02
C PRO A 44 34.82 8.88 33.20
N ARG A 45 33.68 8.20 33.46
CA ARG A 45 33.21 7.15 32.56
C ARG A 45 32.83 7.80 31.24
N GLN A 46 33.76 7.74 30.29
CA GLN A 46 33.44 7.84 28.88
C GLN A 46 32.29 6.87 28.57
N ARG A 47 31.09 7.41 28.53
CA ARG A 47 30.01 6.73 27.83
C ARG A 47 30.44 6.67 26.37
N SER A 48 31.04 5.57 25.99
CA SER A 48 31.17 5.14 24.62
C SER A 48 29.73 5.06 24.09
N ARG A 49 29.28 6.13 23.42
CA ARG A 49 28.20 6.04 22.47
C ARG A 49 28.69 5.06 21.41
N SER A 50 28.47 3.78 21.63
CA SER A 50 28.42 2.82 20.55
C SER A 50 27.27 3.32 19.66
N ARG A 51 27.59 4.18 18.69
CA ARG A 51 26.83 4.26 17.48
C ARG A 51 26.76 2.80 17.02
N ALA A 52 25.62 2.17 17.25
CA ALA A 52 25.22 1.03 16.47
C ALA A 52 25.25 1.54 15.02
N GLN A 53 26.39 1.34 14.37
CA GLN A 53 26.46 1.30 12.93
C GLN A 53 25.54 0.14 12.57
N VAL A 54 24.27 0.46 12.34
CA VAL A 54 23.41 -0.39 11.54
C VAL A 54 24.15 -0.48 10.22
N SER A 55 24.91 -1.56 10.08
CA SER A 55 25.48 -1.97 8.81
C SER A 55 24.32 -2.27 7.89
N VAL A 56 23.88 -1.23 7.21
CA VAL A 56 23.06 -1.35 5.99
C VAL A 56 24.03 -1.85 4.93
N SER A 57 24.49 -3.08 5.05
CA SER A 57 24.87 -3.88 3.91
C SER A 57 23.56 -4.26 3.21
N ARG A 58 22.90 -3.28 2.61
CA ARG A 58 21.97 -3.58 1.51
C ARG A 58 22.84 -4.28 0.49
N ASP A 59 22.47 -5.50 0.18
CA ASP A 59 23.05 -6.25 -0.93
C ASP A 59 22.61 -5.56 -2.24
N LEU A 60 23.17 -4.35 -2.50
CA LEU A 60 22.94 -3.58 -3.74
C LEU A 60 23.02 -4.46 -5.00
N PRO A 61 23.99 -5.42 -5.09
CA PRO A 61 24.06 -6.29 -6.25
C PRO A 61 22.79 -7.12 -6.48
N THR A 62 22.22 -7.66 -5.40
CA THR A 62 21.01 -8.50 -5.53
C THR A 62 19.78 -7.65 -5.87
N ALA A 63 19.65 -6.40 -5.34
CA ALA A 63 18.56 -5.48 -5.70
C ALA A 63 18.61 -5.12 -7.17
N THR A 64 19.80 -4.80 -7.65
CA THR A 64 20.01 -4.49 -9.07
C THR A 64 19.71 -5.70 -9.95
N ALA A 65 20.10 -6.91 -9.51
CA ALA A 65 19.85 -8.15 -10.26
C ALA A 65 18.32 -8.46 -10.34
N VAL A 66 17.57 -8.30 -9.25
CA VAL A 66 16.10 -8.51 -9.26
C VAL A 66 15.40 -7.48 -10.14
N GLY A 67 15.78 -6.20 -10.04
CA GLY A 67 15.24 -5.15 -10.90
C GLY A 67 15.54 -5.40 -12.38
N ALA A 68 16.77 -5.81 -12.70
CA ALA A 68 17.17 -6.17 -14.06
C ALA A 68 16.41 -7.41 -14.59
N LEU A 69 16.18 -8.42 -13.73
CA LEU A 69 15.41 -9.60 -14.08
C LEU A 69 13.95 -9.26 -14.41
N LEU A 70 13.31 -8.43 -13.57
CA LEU A 70 11.93 -7.98 -13.80
C LEU A 70 11.83 -7.12 -15.07
N GLY A 71 12.78 -6.22 -15.28
CA GLY A 71 12.88 -5.44 -16.53
C GLY A 71 13.04 -6.32 -17.76
N ALA A 72 13.94 -7.31 -17.71
CA ALA A 72 14.13 -8.28 -18.80
C ALA A 72 12.85 -9.11 -19.02
N ALA A 73 12.21 -9.59 -17.96
CA ALA A 73 10.96 -10.33 -18.06
C ALA A 73 9.85 -9.49 -18.72
N TYR A 74 9.75 -8.19 -18.36
CA TYR A 74 8.80 -7.28 -18.98
C TYR A 74 9.10 -7.08 -20.48
N ILE A 75 10.36 -6.86 -20.86
CA ILE A 75 10.78 -6.73 -22.26
C ILE A 75 10.43 -7.99 -23.03
N VAL A 76 10.79 -9.17 -22.51
CA VAL A 76 10.48 -10.46 -23.15
C VAL A 76 8.98 -10.66 -23.29
N ALA A 77 8.20 -10.38 -22.24
CA ALA A 77 6.75 -10.50 -22.28
C ALA A 77 6.15 -9.58 -23.36
N THR A 78 6.66 -8.35 -23.49
CA THR A 78 6.22 -7.40 -24.52
C THR A 78 6.54 -7.90 -25.93
N LEU A 79 7.70 -8.52 -26.15
CA LEU A 79 8.08 -9.12 -27.44
C LEU A 79 7.22 -10.34 -27.80
N ILE A 80 6.76 -11.11 -26.80
CA ILE A 80 5.84 -12.24 -27.02
C ILE A 80 4.43 -11.73 -27.36
N GLY A 81 3.95 -10.70 -26.67
CA GLY A 81 2.67 -10.07 -26.94
C GLY A 81 1.85 -9.72 -25.68
N PRO A 82 0.68 -9.09 -25.87
CA PRO A 82 -0.13 -8.54 -24.77
C PRO A 82 -0.51 -9.57 -23.70
N VAL A 83 -0.85 -10.79 -24.09
CA VAL A 83 -1.22 -11.85 -23.15
C VAL A 83 -0.07 -12.22 -22.23
N ALA A 84 1.18 -12.25 -22.74
CA ALA A 84 2.34 -12.52 -21.90
C ALA A 84 2.57 -11.41 -20.87
N VAL A 85 2.33 -10.14 -21.24
CA VAL A 85 2.39 -9.02 -20.32
C VAL A 85 1.31 -9.14 -19.24
N ILE A 86 0.09 -9.56 -19.61
CA ILE A 86 -0.99 -9.80 -18.64
C ILE A 86 -0.64 -10.94 -17.68
N VAL A 87 -0.07 -12.02 -18.16
CA VAL A 87 0.39 -13.13 -17.30
C VAL A 87 1.44 -12.65 -16.30
N LEU A 88 2.42 -11.86 -16.75
CA LEU A 88 3.42 -11.27 -15.86
C LEU A 88 2.79 -10.31 -14.84
N LEU A 89 1.87 -9.44 -15.27
CA LEU A 89 1.15 -8.51 -14.41
C LEU A 89 0.36 -9.25 -13.33
N VAL A 90 -0.40 -10.28 -13.72
CA VAL A 90 -1.19 -11.12 -12.80
C VAL A 90 -0.28 -11.84 -11.79
N ALA A 91 0.87 -12.35 -12.24
CA ALA A 91 1.83 -13.00 -11.35
C ALA A 91 2.39 -12.02 -10.30
N VAL A 92 2.76 -10.79 -10.71
CA VAL A 92 3.25 -9.75 -9.81
C VAL A 92 2.15 -9.31 -8.82
N ILE A 93 0.93 -9.05 -9.30
CA ILE A 93 -0.22 -8.69 -8.47
C ILE A 93 -0.57 -9.80 -7.48
N GLY A 94 -0.57 -11.05 -7.94
CA GLY A 94 -0.82 -12.21 -7.08
C GLY A 94 0.22 -12.35 -5.97
N LEU A 95 1.50 -12.18 -6.31
CA LEU A 95 2.59 -12.19 -5.33
C LEU A 95 2.45 -11.04 -4.31
N ALA A 96 2.23 -9.82 -4.77
CA ALA A 96 2.01 -8.65 -3.92
C ALA A 96 0.79 -8.84 -2.99
N ALA A 97 -0.30 -9.43 -3.51
CA ALA A 97 -1.48 -9.74 -2.72
C ALA A 97 -1.18 -10.78 -1.62
N VAL A 98 -0.48 -11.86 -1.95
CA VAL A 98 -0.08 -12.88 -0.96
C VAL A 98 0.80 -12.24 0.12
N GLU A 99 1.78 -11.41 -0.24
CA GLU A 99 2.63 -10.71 0.72
C GLU A 99 1.81 -9.79 1.64
N PHE A 100 0.93 -8.96 1.08
CA PHE A 100 0.07 -8.06 1.86
C PHE A 100 -0.80 -8.82 2.86
N PHE A 101 -1.54 -9.83 2.40
CA PHE A 101 -2.48 -10.54 3.25
C PHE A 101 -1.79 -11.42 4.29
N THR A 102 -0.68 -12.07 3.95
CA THR A 102 0.08 -12.88 4.93
C THR A 102 0.74 -12.00 5.98
N GLN A 103 1.30 -10.85 5.58
CA GLN A 103 1.90 -9.91 6.53
C GLN A 103 0.84 -9.28 7.44
N THR A 104 -0.31 -8.90 6.87
CA THR A 104 -1.46 -8.39 7.66
C THR A 104 -1.93 -9.42 8.68
N ALA A 105 -1.99 -10.70 8.29
CA ALA A 105 -2.33 -11.78 9.22
C ALA A 105 -1.27 -11.96 10.32
N ALA A 106 0.01 -11.80 10.01
CA ALA A 106 1.10 -11.89 10.97
C ALA A 106 1.07 -10.77 12.04
N THR A 107 0.43 -9.63 11.73
CA THR A 107 0.23 -8.53 12.70
C THR A 107 -1.02 -8.66 13.57
N GLY A 108 -1.71 -9.81 13.51
CA GLY A 108 -2.84 -10.14 14.38
C GLY A 108 -4.22 -9.88 13.77
N TYR A 109 -4.29 -9.36 12.56
CA TYR A 109 -5.55 -9.30 11.81
C TYR A 109 -5.89 -10.67 11.20
N GLN A 110 -7.14 -10.84 10.80
CA GLN A 110 -7.63 -12.07 10.18
C GLN A 110 -8.37 -11.78 8.86
N PRO A 111 -7.69 -11.18 7.85
CA PRO A 111 -8.32 -10.92 6.58
C PRO A 111 -8.73 -12.23 5.89
N ALA A 112 -9.74 -12.18 5.02
CA ALA A 112 -10.15 -13.32 4.20
C ALA A 112 -9.13 -13.51 3.05
N ILE A 113 -7.98 -14.13 3.35
CA ILE A 113 -6.80 -14.21 2.46
C ILE A 113 -7.17 -14.77 1.08
N LEU A 114 -7.89 -15.90 1.02
CA LEU A 114 -8.28 -16.51 -0.25
C LEU A 114 -9.15 -15.59 -1.09
N VAL A 115 -10.13 -14.93 -0.46
CA VAL A 115 -11.00 -13.95 -1.14
C VAL A 115 -10.18 -12.75 -1.62
N GLY A 116 -9.29 -12.27 -0.77
CA GLY A 116 -8.41 -11.15 -1.08
C GLY A 116 -7.50 -11.42 -2.29
N VAL A 117 -6.78 -12.54 -2.27
CA VAL A 117 -5.90 -12.94 -3.37
C VAL A 117 -6.70 -13.22 -4.65
N ALA A 118 -7.82 -13.94 -4.55
CA ALA A 118 -8.68 -14.20 -5.70
C ALA A 118 -9.24 -12.91 -6.31
N GLY A 119 -9.67 -11.95 -5.48
CA GLY A 119 -10.12 -10.63 -5.92
C GLY A 119 -9.00 -9.84 -6.63
N CYS A 120 -7.79 -9.82 -6.06
CA CYS A 120 -6.63 -9.16 -6.67
C CYS A 120 -6.26 -9.76 -8.03
N VAL A 121 -6.26 -11.07 -8.15
CA VAL A 121 -5.91 -11.78 -9.40
C VAL A 121 -7.01 -11.67 -10.44
N SER A 122 -8.28 -11.72 -10.04
CA SER A 122 -9.41 -11.63 -10.97
C SER A 122 -9.58 -10.23 -11.57
N ALA A 123 -9.23 -9.16 -10.84
CA ALA A 123 -9.40 -7.79 -11.31
C ALA A 123 -8.67 -7.51 -12.64
N PRO A 124 -7.35 -7.75 -12.80
CA PRO A 124 -6.67 -7.53 -14.07
C PRO A 124 -7.15 -8.50 -15.19
N LEU A 125 -7.58 -9.71 -14.86
CA LEU A 125 -8.15 -10.64 -15.84
C LEU A 125 -9.48 -10.10 -16.38
N VAL A 126 -10.38 -9.67 -15.49
CA VAL A 126 -11.66 -9.06 -15.88
C VAL A 126 -11.41 -7.78 -16.68
N ALA A 127 -10.49 -6.92 -16.25
CA ALA A 127 -10.12 -5.69 -16.93
C ALA A 127 -9.67 -5.95 -18.37
N TYR A 128 -8.82 -6.95 -18.58
CA TYR A 128 -8.28 -7.24 -19.91
C TYR A 128 -9.34 -7.86 -20.84
N TRP A 129 -10.04 -8.91 -20.41
CA TRP A 129 -10.96 -9.65 -21.29
C TRP A 129 -12.35 -9.04 -21.41
N ILE A 130 -12.87 -8.42 -20.34
CA ILE A 130 -14.22 -7.87 -20.33
C ILE A 130 -14.20 -6.32 -20.43
N GLY A 131 -13.34 -5.66 -19.63
CA GLY A 131 -13.19 -4.21 -19.61
C GLY A 131 -13.46 -3.62 -18.23
N ASP A 132 -13.31 -2.30 -18.17
CA ASP A 132 -13.45 -1.49 -16.95
C ASP A 132 -14.87 -1.53 -16.35
N ALA A 133 -15.91 -1.58 -17.19
CA ALA A 133 -17.30 -1.65 -16.76
C ALA A 133 -17.62 -2.88 -15.90
N ALA A 134 -16.83 -3.96 -15.99
CA ALA A 134 -17.02 -5.17 -15.21
C ALA A 134 -16.24 -5.19 -13.88
N LEU A 135 -15.32 -4.26 -13.67
CA LEU A 135 -14.54 -4.20 -12.42
C LEU A 135 -15.40 -4.09 -11.15
N PRO A 136 -16.52 -3.34 -11.12
CA PRO A 136 -17.38 -3.31 -9.94
C PRO A 136 -17.89 -4.69 -9.52
N LEU A 137 -18.07 -5.62 -10.47
CA LEU A 137 -18.50 -6.99 -10.15
C LEU A 137 -17.47 -7.74 -9.31
N VAL A 138 -16.17 -7.54 -9.56
CA VAL A 138 -15.11 -8.14 -8.74
C VAL A 138 -15.26 -7.72 -7.29
N PHE A 139 -15.53 -6.43 -7.03
CA PHE A 139 -15.73 -5.91 -5.67
C PHE A 139 -17.00 -6.46 -5.02
N VAL A 140 -18.10 -6.52 -5.76
CA VAL A 140 -19.36 -7.05 -5.25
C VAL A 140 -19.20 -8.52 -4.86
N PHE A 141 -18.63 -9.35 -5.75
CA PHE A 141 -18.42 -10.76 -5.46
C PHE A 141 -17.40 -10.97 -4.32
N ALA A 142 -16.32 -10.20 -4.29
CA ALA A 142 -15.34 -10.28 -3.21
C ALA A 142 -15.95 -9.87 -1.85
N PHE A 143 -16.78 -8.82 -1.82
CA PHE A 143 -17.47 -8.40 -0.61
C PHE A 143 -18.44 -9.49 -0.12
N ILE A 144 -19.26 -10.06 -1.01
CA ILE A 144 -20.19 -11.14 -0.67
C ILE A 144 -19.42 -12.37 -0.17
N ALA A 145 -18.38 -12.81 -0.88
CA ALA A 145 -17.57 -13.96 -0.48
C ALA A 145 -16.86 -13.73 0.87
N GLY A 146 -16.33 -12.52 1.08
CA GLY A 146 -15.74 -12.13 2.34
C GLY A 146 -16.76 -12.11 3.47
N ALA A 147 -17.94 -11.52 3.27
CA ALA A 147 -19.01 -11.53 4.25
C ALA A 147 -19.45 -12.96 4.61
N VAL A 148 -19.63 -13.82 3.60
CA VAL A 148 -19.98 -15.23 3.82
C VAL A 148 -18.90 -15.97 4.63
N SER A 149 -17.61 -15.70 4.37
CA SER A 149 -16.52 -16.32 5.12
C SER A 149 -16.55 -15.96 6.60
N PHE A 150 -16.94 -14.71 6.95
CA PHE A 150 -17.07 -14.26 8.34
C PHE A 150 -18.39 -14.70 8.99
N ILE A 151 -19.48 -14.83 8.24
CA ILE A 151 -20.75 -15.43 8.74
C ILE A 151 -20.52 -16.89 9.14
N GLY A 152 -19.63 -17.59 8.46
CA GLY A 152 -19.26 -18.97 8.79
C GLY A 152 -18.41 -19.12 10.07
N THR A 153 -17.95 -18.03 10.69
CA THR A 153 -17.20 -18.10 11.96
C THR A 153 -18.13 -18.25 13.17
N SER A 154 -17.61 -18.84 14.25
CA SER A 154 -18.40 -19.16 15.45
C SER A 154 -18.70 -17.95 16.35
N SER A 155 -18.04 -16.81 16.15
CA SER A 155 -18.26 -15.61 16.95
C SER A 155 -17.84 -14.33 16.22
N VAL A 156 -18.36 -13.17 16.68
CA VAL A 156 -17.98 -11.84 16.19
C VAL A 156 -16.66 -11.31 16.79
N GLU A 157 -16.04 -12.07 17.72
CA GLU A 157 -14.77 -11.70 18.36
C GLU A 157 -13.61 -11.65 17.36
N SER A 158 -13.73 -12.37 16.24
CA SER A 158 -12.79 -12.31 15.12
C SER A 158 -12.70 -10.92 14.45
N GLY A 159 -13.58 -9.96 14.83
CA GLY A 159 -13.59 -8.60 14.28
C GLY A 159 -13.89 -8.55 12.78
N PRO A 160 -15.07 -9.00 12.32
CA PRO A 160 -15.36 -9.09 10.89
C PRO A 160 -15.27 -7.76 10.15
N VAL A 161 -15.63 -6.63 10.78
CA VAL A 161 -15.60 -5.32 10.12
C VAL A 161 -14.19 -4.87 9.76
N PRO A 162 -13.20 -4.82 10.67
CA PRO A 162 -11.84 -4.45 10.31
C PRO A 162 -11.20 -5.45 9.35
N ASN A 163 -11.45 -6.74 9.51
CA ASN A 163 -10.84 -7.77 8.68
C ASN A 163 -11.41 -7.83 7.26
N LEU A 164 -12.73 -7.64 7.11
CA LEU A 164 -13.35 -7.44 5.80
C LEU A 164 -12.87 -6.12 5.17
N GLY A 165 -12.77 -5.05 5.97
CA GLY A 165 -12.21 -3.77 5.52
C GLY A 165 -10.78 -3.90 4.96
N LEU A 166 -9.91 -4.65 5.67
CA LEU A 166 -8.55 -4.93 5.20
C LEU A 166 -8.54 -5.82 3.94
N THR A 167 -9.45 -6.79 3.85
CA THR A 167 -9.60 -7.60 2.64
C THR A 167 -9.96 -6.73 1.44
N MET A 168 -10.95 -5.85 1.60
CA MET A 168 -11.36 -4.94 0.54
C MET A 168 -10.30 -3.88 0.21
N LEU A 169 -9.56 -3.38 1.21
CA LEU A 169 -8.42 -2.48 1.00
C LEU A 169 -7.35 -3.12 0.11
N GLY A 170 -6.98 -4.37 0.38
CA GLY A 170 -6.01 -5.09 -0.44
C GLY A 170 -6.51 -5.28 -1.88
N ILE A 171 -7.76 -5.66 -2.07
CA ILE A 171 -8.36 -5.81 -3.41
C ILE A 171 -8.40 -4.46 -4.14
N MET A 172 -8.75 -3.37 -3.45
CA MET A 172 -8.78 -2.03 -4.05
C MET A 172 -7.37 -1.54 -4.40
N TRP A 173 -6.45 -1.62 -3.48
CA TRP A 173 -5.11 -1.06 -3.68
C TRP A 173 -4.28 -1.89 -4.64
N ILE A 174 -4.25 -3.22 -4.48
CA ILE A 174 -3.40 -4.11 -5.30
C ILE A 174 -4.16 -4.56 -6.54
N GLY A 175 -5.36 -5.07 -6.39
CA GLY A 175 -6.17 -5.63 -7.48
C GLY A 175 -6.68 -4.56 -8.44
N LEU A 176 -7.47 -3.59 -7.93
CA LEU A 176 -8.05 -2.57 -8.80
C LEU A 176 -6.98 -1.65 -9.41
N PHE A 177 -6.06 -1.10 -8.60
CA PHE A 177 -5.05 -0.20 -9.15
C PHE A 177 -4.15 -0.95 -10.15
N GLY A 178 -3.77 -2.19 -9.85
CA GLY A 178 -3.02 -3.03 -10.78
C GLY A 178 -3.80 -3.38 -12.04
N SER A 179 -5.13 -3.50 -11.99
CA SER A 179 -5.96 -3.80 -13.16
C SER A 179 -5.93 -2.71 -14.23
N TYR A 180 -5.59 -1.47 -13.87
CA TYR A 180 -5.38 -0.40 -14.84
C TYR A 180 -4.17 -0.65 -15.74
N GLY A 181 -3.17 -1.40 -15.28
CA GLY A 181 -2.11 -1.91 -16.17
C GLY A 181 -2.67 -2.83 -17.26
N ALA A 182 -3.63 -3.68 -16.92
CA ALA A 182 -4.31 -4.54 -17.89
C ALA A 182 -5.19 -3.73 -18.85
N LEU A 183 -5.89 -2.69 -18.36
CA LEU A 183 -6.67 -1.78 -19.21
C LEU A 183 -5.77 -1.01 -20.17
N ILE A 184 -4.60 -0.53 -19.72
CA ILE A 184 -3.62 0.13 -20.60
C ILE A 184 -3.17 -0.83 -21.70
N ILE A 185 -2.81 -2.07 -21.37
CA ILE A 185 -2.43 -3.07 -22.36
C ILE A 185 -3.58 -3.41 -23.32
N ARG A 186 -4.82 -3.40 -22.84
CA ARG A 186 -6.01 -3.60 -23.68
C ARG A 186 -6.16 -2.53 -24.79
N LEU A 187 -5.62 -1.31 -24.59
CA LEU A 187 -5.57 -0.29 -25.64
C LEU A 187 -4.66 -0.65 -26.82
N SER A 188 -3.84 -1.69 -26.66
CA SER A 188 -2.97 -2.19 -27.70
C SER A 188 -3.78 -2.90 -28.79
N ASN A 189 -3.59 -2.52 -30.05
CA ASN A 189 -4.09 -3.29 -31.18
C ASN A 189 -3.25 -4.56 -31.33
N ALA A 190 -3.63 -5.59 -30.65
CA ALA A 190 -3.37 -7.03 -30.75
C ALA A 190 -2.10 -7.54 -31.48
N GLY A 191 -0.98 -6.83 -31.50
CA GLY A 191 0.28 -7.29 -32.09
C GLY A 191 1.42 -7.37 -31.08
N PRO A 192 2.40 -8.28 -31.27
CA PRO A 192 3.63 -8.25 -30.48
C PRO A 192 4.48 -7.03 -30.83
N GLY A 193 5.22 -6.48 -29.83
CA GLY A 193 6.16 -5.39 -30.02
C GLY A 193 5.78 -4.08 -29.33
N PHE A 194 6.64 -3.08 -29.51
CA PHE A 194 6.61 -1.81 -28.77
C PHE A 194 5.89 -0.66 -29.51
N SER A 195 5.21 -0.90 -30.60
CA SER A 195 4.66 0.15 -31.48
C SER A 195 3.14 0.29 -31.33
N ASN A 196 2.63 0.34 -30.10
CA ASN A 196 1.20 0.55 -29.85
C ASN A 196 0.98 1.34 -28.56
N VAL A 197 -0.19 2.05 -28.48
CA VAL A 197 -0.51 2.96 -27.38
C VAL A 197 -0.40 2.30 -26.01
N GLY A 198 -0.89 1.07 -25.85
CA GLY A 198 -0.87 0.37 -24.56
C GLY A 198 0.55 0.04 -24.10
N THR A 199 1.36 -0.53 -24.98
CA THR A 199 2.74 -0.89 -24.66
C THR A 199 3.61 0.34 -24.41
N ASP A 200 3.51 1.35 -25.27
CA ASP A 200 4.25 2.61 -25.12
C ASP A 200 3.88 3.31 -23.80
N THR A 201 2.59 3.35 -23.48
CA THR A 201 2.12 3.96 -22.23
C THR A 201 2.66 3.21 -21.02
N LEU A 202 2.55 1.88 -21.01
CA LEU A 202 3.05 1.10 -19.88
C LEU A 202 4.56 1.23 -19.72
N PHE A 203 5.28 1.28 -20.84
CA PHE A 203 6.73 1.50 -20.85
C PHE A 203 7.12 2.88 -20.28
N ILE A 204 6.39 3.93 -20.66
CA ILE A 204 6.57 5.29 -20.12
C ILE A 204 6.31 5.29 -18.61
N VAL A 205 5.26 4.62 -18.12
CA VAL A 205 4.96 4.52 -16.69
C VAL A 205 6.10 3.83 -15.94
N VAL A 206 6.53 2.65 -16.42
CA VAL A 206 7.61 1.87 -15.79
C VAL A 206 8.89 2.70 -15.70
N ILE A 207 9.34 3.27 -16.82
CA ILE A 207 10.58 4.05 -16.87
C ILE A 207 10.45 5.35 -16.06
N GLY A 208 9.28 6.02 -16.14
CA GLY A 208 9.03 7.25 -15.40
C GLY A 208 9.06 7.04 -13.88
N VAL A 209 8.45 5.97 -13.36
CA VAL A 209 8.48 5.63 -11.93
C VAL A 209 9.89 5.26 -11.49
N ILE A 210 10.60 4.41 -12.22
CA ILE A 210 11.99 4.04 -11.92
C ILE A 210 12.90 5.28 -11.90
N ALA A 211 12.76 6.16 -12.87
CA ALA A 211 13.54 7.39 -12.95
C ALA A 211 13.23 8.33 -11.78
N ASN A 212 11.94 8.42 -11.36
CA ASN A 212 11.52 9.16 -10.18
C ASN A 212 12.27 8.70 -8.94
N ASP A 213 12.22 7.38 -8.67
CA ASP A 213 12.80 6.80 -7.45
C ASP A 213 14.32 6.94 -7.41
N ILE A 214 14.98 6.70 -8.54
CA ILE A 214 16.44 6.84 -8.67
C ILE A 214 16.84 8.31 -8.46
N ALA A 215 16.21 9.24 -9.16
CA ALA A 215 16.56 10.67 -9.06
C ALA A 215 16.22 11.22 -7.67
N ALA A 216 15.06 10.84 -7.08
CA ALA A 216 14.69 11.22 -5.73
C ALA A 216 15.70 10.72 -4.69
N PHE A 217 16.19 9.49 -4.85
CA PHE A 217 17.22 8.92 -3.97
C PHE A 217 18.53 9.70 -4.08
N PHE A 218 19.06 9.93 -5.28
CA PHE A 218 20.34 10.61 -5.45
C PHE A 218 20.28 12.07 -5.00
N VAL A 219 19.27 12.83 -5.44
CA VAL A 219 19.11 14.23 -5.06
C VAL A 219 18.82 14.37 -3.56
N GLY A 220 17.91 13.53 -3.03
CA GLY A 220 17.57 13.52 -1.61
C GLY A 220 18.74 13.17 -0.71
N SER A 221 19.60 12.20 -1.11
CA SER A 221 20.79 11.84 -0.36
C SER A 221 21.91 12.90 -0.40
N ALA A 222 22.03 13.62 -1.53
CA ALA A 222 23.06 14.63 -1.71
C ALA A 222 22.67 16.00 -1.12
N THR A 223 21.42 16.43 -1.25
CA THR A 223 20.98 17.78 -0.92
C THR A 223 19.85 17.86 0.08
N GLY A 224 19.25 16.71 0.47
CA GLY A 224 18.07 16.66 1.33
C GLY A 224 18.27 17.31 2.70
N ARG A 225 17.41 18.26 3.03
CA ARG A 225 17.39 18.99 4.31
C ARG A 225 16.00 19.00 4.94
N THR A 226 14.96 19.01 4.12
CA THR A 226 13.58 19.20 4.53
C THR A 226 12.81 17.89 4.42
N PRO A 227 12.56 17.16 5.51
CA PRO A 227 11.80 15.90 5.46
C PRO A 227 10.36 16.13 4.96
N LEU A 228 9.86 15.27 4.10
CA LEU A 228 8.47 15.30 3.61
C LEU A 228 7.47 15.03 4.74
N ARG A 229 7.62 13.89 5.43
CA ARG A 229 6.80 13.47 6.58
C ARG A 229 7.64 12.62 7.53
N VAL A 230 8.10 13.23 8.63
CA VAL A 230 9.02 12.60 9.59
C VAL A 230 8.44 11.30 10.20
N TRP A 231 7.16 11.27 10.51
CA TRP A 231 6.51 10.12 11.16
C TRP A 231 6.22 8.95 10.21
N ILE A 232 6.22 9.18 8.88
CA ILE A 232 6.06 8.12 7.89
C ILE A 232 7.44 7.61 7.44
N SER A 233 8.24 8.54 6.89
CA SER A 233 9.55 8.23 6.34
C SER A 233 10.51 9.42 6.54
N PRO A 234 11.37 9.39 7.56
CA PRO A 234 12.29 10.48 7.86
C PRO A 234 13.36 10.70 6.79
N SER A 235 13.61 9.70 5.95
CA SER A 235 14.62 9.77 4.88
C SER A 235 14.12 10.41 3.59
N LYS A 236 12.79 10.57 3.41
CA LYS A 236 12.21 11.22 2.22
C LYS A 236 12.19 12.73 2.40
N THR A 237 12.76 13.46 1.45
CA THR A 237 12.93 14.92 1.52
C THR A 237 12.24 15.64 0.38
N MET A 238 11.92 16.93 0.59
CA MET A 238 11.34 17.80 -0.45
C MET A 238 12.30 17.98 -1.63
N GLU A 239 13.60 18.09 -1.35
CA GLU A 239 14.62 18.20 -2.38
C GLU A 239 14.69 16.93 -3.23
N GLY A 240 14.55 15.76 -2.58
CA GLY A 240 14.43 14.47 -3.26
C GLY A 240 13.17 14.39 -4.12
N PHE A 241 12.02 14.87 -3.62
CA PHE A 241 10.77 14.93 -4.39
C PHE A 241 10.91 15.77 -5.67
N VAL A 242 11.51 16.96 -5.57
CA VAL A 242 11.77 17.82 -6.73
C VAL A 242 12.77 17.16 -7.68
N GLY A 243 13.82 16.54 -7.14
CA GLY A 243 14.78 15.78 -7.95
C GLY A 243 14.15 14.62 -8.70
N GLY A 244 13.26 13.88 -8.04
CA GLY A 244 12.46 12.80 -8.64
C GLY A 244 11.58 13.33 -9.78
N ALA A 245 10.89 14.44 -9.57
CA ALA A 245 10.09 15.06 -10.62
C ALA A 245 10.94 15.43 -11.86
N ILE A 246 12.07 16.08 -11.66
CA ILE A 246 12.99 16.42 -12.77
C ILE A 246 13.45 15.14 -13.51
N GLY A 247 13.82 14.10 -12.76
CA GLY A 247 14.20 12.80 -13.33
C GLY A 247 13.08 12.16 -14.15
N THR A 248 11.84 12.21 -13.65
CA THR A 248 10.66 11.70 -14.37
C THR A 248 10.44 12.47 -15.67
N PHE A 249 10.44 13.81 -15.62
CA PHE A 249 10.27 14.63 -16.83
C PHE A 249 11.35 14.31 -17.87
N ALA A 250 12.61 14.24 -17.47
CA ALA A 250 13.71 13.90 -18.37
C ALA A 250 13.52 12.51 -19.02
N ALA A 251 13.20 11.49 -18.21
CA ALA A 251 13.01 10.13 -18.69
C ALA A 251 11.80 10.00 -19.63
N VAL A 252 10.66 10.59 -19.25
CA VAL A 252 9.44 10.55 -20.07
C VAL A 252 9.62 11.27 -21.40
N ILE A 253 10.32 12.41 -21.41
CA ILE A 253 10.64 13.12 -22.65
C ILE A 253 11.54 12.26 -23.55
N VAL A 254 12.59 11.65 -23.01
CA VAL A 254 13.51 10.79 -23.79
C VAL A 254 12.76 9.59 -24.40
N VAL A 255 11.91 8.93 -23.62
CA VAL A 255 11.09 7.80 -24.11
C VAL A 255 10.04 8.29 -25.11
N GLY A 256 9.38 9.41 -24.82
CA GLY A 256 8.37 10.01 -25.70
C GLY A 256 8.90 10.38 -27.07
N LEU A 257 10.13 10.90 -27.16
CA LEU A 257 10.78 11.22 -28.45
C LEU A 257 11.00 9.96 -29.34
N GLN A 258 11.03 8.78 -28.73
CA GLN A 258 11.20 7.50 -29.45
C GLN A 258 9.86 6.77 -29.67
N SER A 259 8.79 7.22 -28.99
CA SER A 259 7.46 6.64 -29.10
C SER A 259 6.82 7.04 -30.42
N GLY A 260 6.29 6.05 -31.15
CA GLY A 260 5.55 6.29 -32.41
C GLY A 260 4.09 6.68 -32.16
N THR A 261 3.57 6.50 -30.96
CA THR A 261 2.13 6.63 -30.64
C THR A 261 1.79 7.94 -29.94
N TRP A 262 2.65 8.43 -29.08
CA TRP A 262 2.48 9.69 -28.37
C TRP A 262 3.17 10.82 -29.12
N THR A 263 2.43 11.56 -29.93
CA THR A 263 3.02 12.56 -30.86
C THR A 263 3.03 13.98 -30.30
N LYS A 264 2.23 14.26 -29.26
CA LYS A 264 2.13 15.61 -28.67
C LYS A 264 2.97 15.72 -27.41
N ILE A 265 3.86 16.69 -27.36
CA ILE A 265 4.69 16.97 -26.17
C ILE A 265 3.85 17.25 -24.91
N SER A 266 2.66 17.85 -25.06
CA SER A 266 1.74 18.11 -23.95
C SER A 266 1.30 16.82 -23.25
N GLN A 267 1.12 15.74 -23.98
CA GLN A 267 0.74 14.43 -23.42
C GLN A 267 1.88 13.87 -22.56
N TRP A 268 3.13 13.95 -23.02
CA TRP A 268 4.30 13.53 -22.24
C TRP A 268 4.45 14.34 -20.95
N LEU A 269 4.25 15.67 -21.04
CA LEU A 269 4.35 16.55 -19.88
C LEU A 269 3.26 16.24 -18.85
N ILE A 270 2.04 15.94 -19.28
CA ILE A 270 0.94 15.56 -18.37
C ILE A 270 1.26 14.21 -17.73
N ILE A 271 1.69 13.20 -18.47
CA ILE A 271 2.07 11.90 -17.94
C ILE A 271 3.23 12.03 -16.94
N ALA A 272 4.27 12.81 -17.28
CA ALA A 272 5.39 13.05 -16.39
C ALA A 272 4.96 13.74 -15.09
N LEU A 273 4.09 14.73 -15.17
CA LEU A 273 3.53 15.43 -14.02
C LEU A 273 2.74 14.46 -13.13
N VAL A 274 1.89 13.65 -13.72
CA VAL A 274 1.10 12.64 -12.99
C VAL A 274 2.01 11.67 -12.27
N ILE A 275 2.98 11.07 -12.94
CA ILE A 275 3.90 10.09 -12.34
C ILE A 275 4.69 10.75 -11.20
N SER A 276 5.23 11.97 -11.43
CA SER A 276 6.06 12.67 -10.44
C SER A 276 5.33 13.07 -9.16
N VAL A 277 4.01 13.18 -9.19
CA VAL A 277 3.19 13.51 -8.02
C VAL A 277 2.58 12.25 -7.40
N VAL A 278 1.96 11.41 -8.22
CA VAL A 278 1.16 10.27 -7.75
C VAL A 278 2.04 9.10 -7.32
N GLY A 279 3.17 8.86 -7.98
CA GLY A 279 4.12 7.82 -7.58
C GLY A 279 4.61 7.99 -6.14
N PRO A 280 5.21 9.13 -5.77
CA PRO A 280 5.61 9.39 -4.37
C PRO A 280 4.47 9.33 -3.35
N ILE A 281 3.23 9.66 -3.73
CA ILE A 281 2.05 9.47 -2.87
C ILE A 281 1.83 7.97 -2.60
N GLY A 282 1.98 7.11 -3.61
CA GLY A 282 1.88 5.66 -3.46
C GLY A 282 2.88 5.11 -2.46
N ASP A 283 4.16 5.43 -2.65
CA ASP A 283 5.25 5.02 -1.76
C ASP A 283 5.09 5.57 -0.32
N LEU A 284 4.58 6.80 -0.16
CA LEU A 284 4.25 7.33 1.17
C LEU A 284 3.06 6.61 1.80
N THR A 285 2.04 6.25 1.00
CA THR A 285 0.86 5.52 1.49
C THR A 285 1.25 4.13 1.97
N GLU A 286 2.06 3.41 1.20
CA GLU A 286 2.60 2.13 1.61
C GLU A 286 3.44 2.24 2.88
N SER A 287 4.34 3.21 2.93
CA SER A 287 5.15 3.51 4.11
C SER A 287 4.29 3.79 5.34
N MET A 288 3.17 4.51 5.20
CA MET A 288 2.22 4.78 6.28
C MET A 288 1.55 3.48 6.77
N PHE A 289 1.13 2.60 5.87
CA PHE A 289 0.53 1.32 6.24
C PHE A 289 1.54 0.44 6.99
N LYS A 290 2.79 0.37 6.54
CA LYS A 290 3.87 -0.34 7.22
C LYS A 290 4.08 0.18 8.66
N ARG A 291 4.08 1.50 8.87
CA ARG A 291 4.20 2.08 10.22
C ARG A 291 3.01 1.77 11.09
N ASN A 292 1.78 1.79 10.55
CA ASN A 292 0.58 1.46 11.30
C ASN A 292 0.56 -0.02 11.75
N MET A 293 1.11 -0.91 10.94
CA MET A 293 1.22 -2.35 11.24
C MET A 293 2.49 -2.73 12.02
N ASP A 294 3.33 -1.76 12.38
CA ASP A 294 4.64 -1.95 13.03
C ASP A 294 5.56 -2.91 12.26
N VAL A 295 5.51 -2.86 10.94
CA VAL A 295 6.36 -3.64 10.04
C VAL A 295 7.26 -2.72 9.23
N LYS A 296 8.34 -3.27 8.70
CA LYS A 296 9.28 -2.55 7.83
C LYS A 296 9.00 -2.81 6.35
N ASP A 297 8.74 -4.05 6.00
CA ASP A 297 8.52 -4.53 4.64
C ASP A 297 7.30 -5.46 4.65
N PHE A 298 6.50 -5.50 3.57
CA PHE A 298 5.35 -6.39 3.47
C PHE A 298 5.71 -7.84 3.13
N GLY A 299 6.88 -8.07 2.55
CA GLY A 299 7.29 -9.40 2.14
C GLY A 299 8.76 -9.68 2.38
N THR A 300 9.09 -10.97 2.38
CA THR A 300 10.45 -11.49 2.44
C THR A 300 10.76 -12.42 1.27
N VAL A 301 9.86 -12.51 0.28
CA VAL A 301 9.97 -13.43 -0.86
C VAL A 301 11.23 -13.12 -1.67
N LEU A 302 11.55 -11.86 -1.80
CA LEU A 302 12.81 -11.43 -2.39
C LEU A 302 13.84 -11.26 -1.26
N ARG A 303 14.42 -12.38 -0.79
CA ARG A 303 15.40 -12.41 0.32
C ARG A 303 16.39 -11.26 0.21
N GLY A 304 16.41 -10.38 1.25
CA GLY A 304 17.31 -9.23 1.31
C GLY A 304 16.81 -7.94 0.63
N HIS A 305 15.60 -7.92 -0.01
CA HIS A 305 15.15 -6.80 -0.86
C HIS A 305 13.76 -6.26 -0.56
N GLY A 306 13.10 -6.74 0.50
CA GLY A 306 11.68 -6.44 0.76
C GLY A 306 10.74 -7.29 -0.09
N GLY A 307 9.47 -6.93 -0.13
CA GLY A 307 8.46 -7.63 -0.87
C GLY A 307 8.33 -7.17 -2.34
N ALA A 308 7.55 -7.92 -3.11
CA ALA A 308 7.12 -7.49 -4.43
C ALA A 308 6.25 -6.23 -4.31
N LEU A 309 5.37 -6.16 -3.32
CA LEU A 309 4.54 -4.98 -3.08
C LEU A 309 5.37 -3.72 -2.88
N ASP A 310 6.46 -3.82 -2.09
CA ASP A 310 7.40 -2.71 -1.83
C ASP A 310 8.12 -2.18 -3.10
N ARG A 311 7.97 -2.84 -4.24
CA ARG A 311 8.58 -2.46 -5.53
C ARG A 311 7.60 -1.86 -6.53
N PHE A 312 6.32 -2.14 -6.34
CA PHE A 312 5.28 -1.70 -7.26
C PHE A 312 4.32 -0.68 -6.65
N ASP A 313 4.53 -0.27 -5.39
CA ASP A 313 3.71 0.67 -4.64
C ASP A 313 3.46 1.99 -5.39
N SER A 314 4.51 2.64 -5.87
CA SER A 314 4.45 3.87 -6.68
C SER A 314 3.75 3.63 -8.01
N MET A 315 4.03 2.48 -8.64
CA MET A 315 3.44 2.12 -9.93
C MET A 315 1.95 1.87 -9.81
N LEU A 316 1.50 1.15 -8.77
CA LEU A 316 0.08 0.90 -8.53
C LEU A 316 -0.74 2.19 -8.49
N PHE A 317 -0.21 3.25 -7.87
CA PHE A 317 -0.89 4.54 -7.83
C PHE A 317 -0.85 5.29 -9.17
N ALA A 318 0.23 5.16 -9.93
CA ALA A 318 0.38 5.83 -11.21
C ALA A 318 -0.54 5.25 -12.30
N LEU A 319 -0.72 3.91 -12.34
CA LEU A 319 -1.47 3.21 -13.37
C LEU A 319 -2.90 3.74 -13.60
N PRO A 320 -3.78 3.88 -12.57
CA PRO A 320 -5.14 4.37 -12.79
C PRO A 320 -5.16 5.79 -13.34
N VAL A 321 -4.31 6.68 -12.83
CA VAL A 321 -4.32 8.08 -13.26
C VAL A 321 -3.79 8.21 -14.69
N VAL A 322 -2.71 7.50 -15.02
CA VAL A 322 -2.19 7.49 -16.40
C VAL A 322 -3.19 6.89 -17.36
N TYR A 323 -3.90 5.82 -17.01
CA TYR A 323 -4.96 5.26 -17.85
C TYR A 323 -5.97 6.34 -18.27
N TYR A 324 -6.50 7.11 -17.32
CA TYR A 324 -7.46 8.17 -17.64
C TYR A 324 -6.85 9.30 -18.47
N VAL A 325 -5.56 9.60 -18.29
CA VAL A 325 -4.85 10.55 -19.16
C VAL A 325 -4.75 10.03 -20.61
N THR A 326 -4.68 8.71 -20.82
CA THR A 326 -4.62 8.13 -22.17
C THR A 326 -5.96 8.20 -22.91
N LEU A 327 -7.07 8.41 -22.22
CA LEU A 327 -8.40 8.49 -22.81
C LEU A 327 -8.78 9.91 -23.27
N VAL A 328 -7.97 10.93 -22.89
CA VAL A 328 -8.17 12.34 -23.22
C VAL A 328 -7.20 12.80 -24.31
#